data_462dad0fdb32a2a0e373f03b47c7317d
#
_entry.id   462dad0fdb32a2a0e373f03b47c7317d
#
_cell.length_a   1.000
_cell.length_b   1.000
_cell.length_c   1.000
_cell.angle_alpha   90.00
_cell.angle_beta   90.00
_cell.angle_gamma   90.00
#
_symmetry.space_group_name_H-M   'P 1'
#
loop_
_entity.id
_entity.type
_entity.pdbx_description
1 polymer ?
#
loop_
_entity_poly.entity_id
_entity_poly.type
_entity_poly.pdbx_seq_one_letter_code
_entity_poly.pdbx_strand_id
1 'polypeptide(L)'
;VAPAIVRTVDIYKGVVPFIGLQLMALVIVAFMPSLVNYLPNRSSLLAESSPPPRNPRLQYCLDEYNHGFAKDFGADLRANLSPLAPLETKDLPKSVVKFMQEGVKGLDATYAALDAIYVAEDAITNSAGAYRPVLTQVRKVEKEIRLLEGENQRDAQAISRMSTAESNAARLAQLQGAIAGNEAKIAEFRLQIPNDWKSTFGAFHDILNTEEKARSDYRRLADNTYGAFEDMAKFLASSSEFTALDDRITALKSQIETDNLKTLSKEVKTLAGDFGKLKSGGEVKISLEKLQKAMAKSKPDLAAVSREYSVAMTAFDVGVAFFEGPAATITQVLAQVEPQLKVSVGARQQDKLTRKQALSIAACSSHHRDVSLNF
;
A
#
# COMPACT_ATOMS: atom_id res chain seq x y z
N VAL A 1 -65.05 -13.48 24.97
CA VAL A 1 -64.44 -14.76 24.55
C VAL A 1 -63.13 -14.88 25.33
N ALA A 2 -63.03 -15.84 26.28
CA ALA A 2 -61.80 -16.05 27.01
C ALA A 2 -60.73 -16.60 26.06
N PRO A 3 -59.50 -16.10 26.12
CA PRO A 3 -58.41 -16.60 25.26
C PRO A 3 -58.18 -18.08 25.54
N ALA A 4 -57.96 -18.88 24.49
CA ALA A 4 -57.67 -20.29 24.58
C ALA A 4 -56.51 -20.52 25.54
N ILE A 5 -56.66 -21.46 26.49
CA ILE A 5 -55.63 -21.81 27.43
C ILE A 5 -54.49 -22.45 26.65
N VAL A 6 -53.40 -21.68 26.42
CA VAL A 6 -52.17 -22.14 25.75
C VAL A 6 -51.47 -23.10 26.73
N ARG A 7 -51.35 -24.35 26.35
CA ARG A 7 -50.61 -25.36 27.14
C ARG A 7 -49.11 -25.23 26.88
N THR A 8 -48.28 -25.48 27.88
CA THR A 8 -46.79 -25.44 27.73
C THR A 8 -46.30 -26.30 26.55
N VAL A 9 -46.98 -27.40 26.26
CA VAL A 9 -46.71 -28.28 25.12
C VAL A 9 -46.90 -27.56 23.75
N ASP A 10 -47.88 -26.67 23.65
CA ASP A 10 -48.14 -25.93 22.40
C ASP A 10 -47.07 -24.89 22.15
N ILE A 11 -46.49 -24.31 23.22
CA ILE A 11 -45.34 -23.44 23.15
C ILE A 11 -44.11 -24.21 22.63
N TYR A 12 -43.83 -25.39 23.17
CA TYR A 12 -42.70 -26.22 22.72
C TYR A 12 -42.86 -26.68 21.27
N LYS A 13 -44.07 -27.04 20.84
CA LYS A 13 -44.35 -27.40 19.43
C LYS A 13 -44.10 -26.26 18.46
N GLY A 14 -44.29 -25.01 18.89
CA GLY A 14 -43.97 -23.83 18.09
C GLY A 14 -42.48 -23.46 18.09
N VAL A 15 -41.79 -23.69 19.22
CA VAL A 15 -40.38 -23.32 19.41
C VAL A 15 -39.43 -24.30 18.71
N VAL A 16 -39.72 -25.60 18.67
CA VAL A 16 -38.86 -26.63 18.06
C VAL A 16 -38.60 -26.35 16.56
N PRO A 17 -39.60 -26.07 15.69
CA PRO A 17 -39.36 -25.73 14.30
C PRO A 17 -38.52 -24.43 14.14
N PHE A 18 -38.73 -23.45 15.03
CA PHE A 18 -37.98 -22.19 15.02
C PHE A 18 -36.51 -22.39 15.36
N ILE A 19 -36.22 -23.20 16.41
CA ILE A 19 -34.84 -23.58 16.75
C ILE A 19 -34.21 -24.37 15.61
N GLY A 20 -34.94 -25.28 14.97
CA GLY A 20 -34.45 -26.03 13.80
C GLY A 20 -34.08 -25.14 12.65
N LEU A 21 -34.89 -24.10 12.33
CA LEU A 21 -34.58 -23.08 11.31
C LEU A 21 -33.38 -22.24 11.68
N GLN A 22 -33.24 -21.84 12.96
CA GLN A 22 -32.07 -21.09 13.41
C GLN A 22 -30.77 -21.90 13.29
N LEU A 23 -30.80 -23.17 13.71
CA LEU A 23 -29.65 -24.06 13.58
C LEU A 23 -29.28 -24.29 12.12
N MET A 24 -30.27 -24.47 11.23
CA MET A 24 -30.04 -24.60 9.80
C MET A 24 -29.41 -23.32 9.21
N ALA A 25 -29.91 -22.14 9.59
CA ALA A 25 -29.33 -20.87 9.18
C ALA A 25 -27.87 -20.69 9.65
N LEU A 26 -27.59 -21.08 10.92
CA LEU A 26 -26.22 -21.04 11.45
C LEU A 26 -25.30 -22.01 10.71
N VAL A 27 -25.77 -23.20 10.36
CA VAL A 27 -25.00 -24.17 9.56
C VAL A 27 -24.68 -23.57 8.18
N ILE A 28 -25.70 -23.01 7.50
CA ILE A 28 -25.48 -22.36 6.19
C ILE A 28 -24.46 -21.24 6.30
N VAL A 29 -24.55 -20.37 7.29
CA VAL A 29 -23.60 -19.27 7.54
C VAL A 29 -22.20 -19.80 7.83
N ALA A 30 -22.08 -20.87 8.62
CA ALA A 30 -20.80 -21.48 8.98
C ALA A 30 -20.08 -22.11 7.77
N PHE A 31 -20.85 -22.75 6.87
CA PHE A 31 -20.28 -23.40 5.68
C PHE A 31 -20.16 -22.47 4.47
N MET A 32 -20.91 -21.36 4.44
CA MET A 32 -20.92 -20.38 3.33
C MET A 32 -20.67 -18.96 3.83
N PRO A 33 -19.50 -18.65 4.43
CA PRO A 33 -19.19 -17.33 4.96
C PRO A 33 -19.19 -16.23 3.89
N SER A 34 -18.98 -16.60 2.63
CA SER A 34 -19.08 -15.69 1.49
C SER A 34 -20.47 -15.05 1.35
N LEU A 35 -21.52 -15.78 1.68
CA LEU A 35 -22.91 -15.32 1.57
C LEU A 35 -23.21 -14.17 2.55
N VAL A 36 -22.62 -14.22 3.74
CA VAL A 36 -22.79 -13.18 4.76
C VAL A 36 -21.96 -11.96 4.47
N ASN A 37 -20.76 -12.13 3.89
CA ASN A 37 -19.84 -11.02 3.62
C ASN A 37 -20.14 -10.32 2.26
N TYR A 38 -20.73 -11.03 1.30
CA TYR A 38 -20.99 -10.47 -0.04
C TYR A 38 -21.93 -9.27 -0.02
N LEU A 39 -23.06 -9.37 0.65
CA LEU A 39 -24.05 -8.28 0.66
C LEU A 39 -23.54 -7.00 1.36
N PRO A 40 -22.95 -7.06 2.57
CA PRO A 40 -22.35 -5.87 3.19
C PRO A 40 -21.21 -5.27 2.36
N ASN A 41 -20.32 -6.12 1.83
CA ASN A 41 -19.22 -5.63 0.97
C ASN A 41 -19.76 -4.99 -0.29
N ARG A 42 -20.74 -5.60 -0.95
CA ARG A 42 -21.37 -5.04 -2.16
C ARG A 42 -22.04 -3.70 -1.88
N SER A 43 -22.83 -3.58 -0.82
CA SER A 43 -23.51 -2.32 -0.49
C SER A 43 -22.52 -1.23 -0.12
N SER A 44 -21.48 -1.56 0.65
CA SER A 44 -20.42 -0.62 1.02
C SER A 44 -19.59 -0.17 -0.18
N LEU A 45 -19.13 -1.09 -1.03
CA LEU A 45 -18.28 -0.77 -2.19
C LEU A 45 -19.02 -0.08 -3.33
N LEU A 46 -20.36 -0.22 -3.42
CA LEU A 46 -21.20 0.45 -4.41
C LEU A 46 -21.77 1.79 -3.92
N ALA A 47 -21.56 2.16 -2.66
CA ALA A 47 -22.04 3.44 -2.13
C ALA A 47 -21.42 4.63 -2.90
N GLU A 48 -22.15 5.73 -3.01
CA GLU A 48 -21.72 6.90 -3.80
C GLU A 48 -20.42 7.53 -3.29
N SER A 49 -20.17 7.47 -2.00
CA SER A 49 -19.01 8.05 -1.32
C SER A 49 -17.98 7.00 -0.90
N SER A 50 -18.00 5.78 -1.45
CA SER A 50 -17.08 4.73 -1.01
C SER A 50 -15.72 4.86 -1.67
N PRO A 51 -14.67 5.21 -0.91
CA PRO A 51 -13.30 5.19 -1.43
C PRO A 51 -12.82 3.74 -1.67
N PRO A 52 -11.70 3.54 -2.39
CA PRO A 52 -11.06 2.24 -2.52
C PRO A 52 -10.80 1.61 -1.15
N PRO A 53 -10.95 0.29 -1.01
CA PRO A 53 -10.90 -0.37 0.28
C PRO A 53 -9.51 -0.26 0.91
N ARG A 54 -9.47 0.10 2.20
CA ARG A 54 -8.26 0.10 3.03
C ARG A 54 -8.09 -1.20 3.81
N ASN A 55 -9.14 -2.01 3.91
CA ASN A 55 -9.08 -3.31 4.57
C ASN A 55 -8.13 -4.24 3.79
N PRO A 56 -7.13 -4.85 4.43
CA PRO A 56 -6.17 -5.74 3.78
C PRO A 56 -6.81 -6.81 2.91
N ARG A 57 -7.87 -7.46 3.40
CA ARG A 57 -8.62 -8.48 2.66
C ARG A 57 -9.17 -7.98 1.33
N LEU A 58 -9.81 -6.82 1.33
CA LEU A 58 -10.37 -6.25 0.12
C LEU A 58 -9.28 -5.66 -0.79
N GLN A 59 -8.13 -5.28 -0.23
CA GLN A 59 -6.96 -4.91 -1.02
C GLN A 59 -6.37 -6.10 -1.78
N TYR A 60 -6.37 -7.30 -1.19
CA TYR A 60 -6.01 -8.52 -1.92
C TYR A 60 -6.90 -8.72 -3.14
N CYS A 61 -8.20 -8.56 -2.97
CA CYS A 61 -9.15 -8.69 -4.09
C CYS A 61 -8.96 -7.61 -5.15
N LEU A 62 -8.51 -6.42 -4.78
CA LEU A 62 -8.16 -5.36 -5.72
C LEU A 62 -6.84 -5.70 -6.46
N ASP A 63 -5.84 -6.24 -5.76
CA ASP A 63 -4.59 -6.71 -6.37
C ASP A 63 -4.89 -7.83 -7.39
N GLU A 64 -5.79 -8.78 -7.06
CA GLU A 64 -6.24 -9.85 -7.95
C GLU A 64 -6.96 -9.31 -9.19
N TYR A 65 -7.85 -8.33 -9.01
CA TYR A 65 -8.48 -7.63 -10.14
C TYR A 65 -7.45 -6.98 -11.06
N ASN A 66 -6.45 -6.30 -10.47
CA ASN A 66 -5.38 -5.64 -11.23
C ASN A 66 -4.50 -6.64 -11.97
N HIS A 67 -4.26 -7.81 -11.40
CA HIS A 67 -3.51 -8.88 -12.05
C HIS A 67 -4.25 -9.44 -13.27
N GLY A 68 -5.54 -9.70 -13.13
CA GLY A 68 -6.38 -10.07 -14.27
C GLY A 68 -6.35 -9.00 -15.36
N PHE A 69 -6.49 -7.73 -14.97
CA PHE A 69 -6.42 -6.61 -15.91
C PHE A 69 -5.05 -6.54 -16.63
N ALA A 70 -3.95 -6.73 -15.90
CA ALA A 70 -2.60 -6.72 -16.48
C ALA A 70 -2.39 -7.85 -17.51
N LYS A 71 -2.97 -9.02 -17.25
CA LYS A 71 -2.95 -10.16 -18.20
C LYS A 71 -3.78 -9.88 -19.46
N ASP A 72 -4.96 -9.32 -19.29
CA ASP A 72 -5.91 -9.12 -20.40
C ASP A 72 -5.54 -7.89 -21.26
N PHE A 73 -5.09 -6.81 -20.65
CA PHE A 73 -4.93 -5.50 -21.30
C PHE A 73 -3.52 -4.90 -21.19
N GLY A 74 -2.60 -5.55 -20.48
CA GLY A 74 -1.26 -5.01 -20.26
C GLY A 74 -0.43 -4.88 -21.54
N ALA A 75 -0.61 -5.79 -22.50
CA ALA A 75 0.05 -5.72 -23.80
C ALA A 75 -0.46 -4.52 -24.62
N ASP A 76 -1.77 -4.31 -24.66
CA ASP A 76 -2.39 -3.18 -25.37
C ASP A 76 -1.96 -1.85 -24.74
N LEU A 77 -1.89 -1.80 -23.43
CA LEU A 77 -1.46 -0.61 -22.71
C LEU A 77 0.01 -0.26 -23.03
N ARG A 78 0.91 -1.26 -23.11
CA ARG A 78 2.30 -1.06 -23.55
C ARG A 78 2.37 -0.60 -25.01
N ALA A 79 1.56 -1.19 -25.88
CA ALA A 79 1.48 -0.78 -27.29
C ALA A 79 1.05 0.67 -27.42
N ASN A 80 0.07 1.12 -26.64
CA ASN A 80 -0.40 2.50 -26.61
C ASN A 80 0.66 3.49 -26.07
N LEU A 81 1.62 3.03 -25.25
CA LEU A 81 2.74 3.82 -24.75
C LEU A 81 3.93 3.84 -25.73
N SER A 82 3.97 2.97 -26.74
CA SER A 82 5.09 2.86 -27.68
C SER A 82 5.45 4.15 -28.45
N PRO A 83 4.50 5.08 -28.76
CA PRO A 83 4.84 6.35 -29.39
C PRO A 83 5.75 7.26 -28.55
N LEU A 84 5.86 6.99 -27.23
CA LEU A 84 6.74 7.73 -26.33
C LEU A 84 8.20 7.23 -26.36
N ALA A 85 8.44 6.01 -26.86
CA ALA A 85 9.78 5.40 -26.86
C ALA A 85 10.84 6.20 -27.65
N PRO A 86 10.51 6.87 -28.80
CA PRO A 86 11.48 7.65 -29.55
C PRO A 86 11.85 8.99 -28.93
N LEU A 87 11.15 9.43 -27.85
CA LEU A 87 11.44 10.72 -27.22
C LEU A 87 12.82 10.70 -26.57
N GLU A 88 13.74 11.48 -27.13
CA GLU A 88 15.07 11.64 -26.57
C GLU A 88 14.99 12.44 -25.27
N THR A 89 15.53 11.89 -24.20
CA THR A 89 15.44 12.50 -22.86
C THR A 89 16.41 13.65 -22.64
N LYS A 90 17.36 13.86 -23.55
CA LYS A 90 18.44 14.83 -23.37
C LYS A 90 17.97 16.29 -23.35
N ASP A 91 16.98 16.61 -24.17
CA ASP A 91 16.47 17.97 -24.36
C ASP A 91 15.05 18.15 -23.78
N LEU A 92 14.64 17.27 -22.87
CA LEU A 92 13.34 17.33 -22.20
C LEU A 92 13.44 17.92 -20.81
N PRO A 93 12.39 18.62 -20.32
CA PRO A 93 12.29 19.03 -18.93
C PRO A 93 12.46 17.83 -17.98
N LYS A 94 13.11 18.03 -16.84
CA LYS A 94 13.38 16.94 -15.87
C LYS A 94 12.12 16.24 -15.40
N SER A 95 11.01 16.98 -15.28
CA SER A 95 9.70 16.40 -14.93
C SER A 95 9.23 15.41 -15.99
N VAL A 96 9.50 15.67 -17.27
CA VAL A 96 9.17 14.76 -18.38
C VAL A 96 10.08 13.53 -18.36
N VAL A 97 11.40 13.74 -18.14
CA VAL A 97 12.35 12.63 -17.97
C VAL A 97 11.93 11.72 -16.81
N LYS A 98 11.53 12.30 -15.69
CA LYS A 98 11.00 11.56 -14.54
C LYS A 98 9.74 10.78 -14.91
N PHE A 99 8.80 11.38 -15.64
CA PHE A 99 7.60 10.69 -16.13
C PHE A 99 7.97 9.49 -17.02
N MET A 100 8.92 9.63 -17.92
CA MET A 100 9.37 8.52 -18.77
C MET A 100 9.98 7.36 -17.96
N GLN A 101 10.65 7.66 -16.85
CA GLN A 101 11.28 6.66 -15.99
C GLN A 101 10.27 6.03 -15.02
N GLU A 102 9.53 6.82 -14.28
CA GLU A 102 8.64 6.35 -13.21
C GLU A 102 7.25 5.95 -13.74
N GLY A 103 6.75 6.64 -14.76
CA GLY A 103 5.47 6.33 -15.40
C GLY A 103 5.63 5.23 -16.44
N VAL A 104 6.28 5.54 -17.56
CA VAL A 104 6.30 4.64 -18.73
C VAL A 104 7.08 3.35 -18.43
N LYS A 105 8.35 3.47 -18.02
CA LYS A 105 9.17 2.29 -17.64
C LYS A 105 8.72 1.67 -16.31
N GLY A 106 8.17 2.49 -15.39
CA GLY A 106 7.65 2.04 -14.12
C GLY A 106 6.48 1.07 -14.25
N LEU A 107 5.71 1.14 -15.34
CA LEU A 107 4.59 0.23 -15.60
C LEU A 107 5.04 -1.23 -15.69
N ASP A 108 6.14 -1.50 -16.40
CA ASP A 108 6.69 -2.86 -16.52
C ASP A 108 7.19 -3.37 -15.16
N ALA A 109 7.86 -2.52 -14.39
CA ALA A 109 8.29 -2.85 -13.03
C ALA A 109 7.10 -3.12 -12.10
N THR A 110 6.00 -2.37 -12.27
CA THR A 110 4.76 -2.56 -11.51
C THR A 110 4.11 -3.92 -11.83
N TYR A 111 4.05 -4.29 -13.10
CA TYR A 111 3.49 -5.59 -13.49
C TYR A 111 4.39 -6.75 -13.06
N ALA A 112 5.71 -6.62 -13.17
CA ALA A 112 6.64 -7.62 -12.65
C ALA A 112 6.52 -7.78 -11.12
N ALA A 113 6.33 -6.70 -10.38
CA ALA A 113 6.10 -6.77 -8.93
C ALA A 113 4.74 -7.40 -8.59
N LEU A 114 3.72 -7.20 -9.43
CA LEU A 114 2.43 -7.85 -9.28
C LEU A 114 2.54 -9.37 -9.50
N ASP A 115 3.26 -9.81 -10.53
CA ASP A 115 3.54 -11.24 -10.77
C ASP A 115 4.34 -11.85 -9.61
N ALA A 116 5.29 -11.12 -9.01
CA ALA A 116 6.08 -11.59 -7.88
C ALA A 116 5.22 -11.92 -6.64
N ILE A 117 4.06 -11.26 -6.46
CA ILE A 117 3.11 -11.60 -5.39
C ILE A 117 2.61 -13.03 -5.57
N TYR A 118 2.21 -13.41 -6.79
CA TYR A 118 1.67 -14.74 -7.08
C TYR A 118 2.72 -15.83 -6.95
N VAL A 119 3.96 -15.55 -7.35
CA VAL A 119 5.10 -16.47 -7.14
C VAL A 119 5.32 -16.70 -5.64
N ALA A 120 5.22 -15.66 -4.82
CA ALA A 120 5.37 -15.77 -3.37
C ALA A 120 4.18 -16.50 -2.71
N GLU A 121 2.96 -16.29 -3.18
CA GLU A 121 1.76 -17.03 -2.73
C GLU A 121 1.84 -18.53 -3.07
N ASP A 122 2.31 -18.86 -4.26
CA ASP A 122 2.56 -20.26 -4.64
C ASP A 122 3.62 -20.92 -3.73
N ALA A 123 4.67 -20.18 -3.37
CA ALA A 123 5.68 -20.66 -2.43
C ALA A 123 5.09 -20.96 -1.05
N ILE A 124 4.20 -20.08 -0.54
CA ILE A 124 3.47 -20.31 0.73
C ILE A 124 2.60 -21.57 0.60
N THR A 125 1.80 -21.69 -0.46
CA THR A 125 0.89 -22.80 -0.68
C THR A 125 1.63 -24.13 -0.74
N ASN A 126 2.74 -24.17 -1.48
CA ASN A 126 3.57 -25.36 -1.63
C ASN A 126 4.26 -25.79 -0.32
N SER A 127 4.65 -24.81 0.50
CA SER A 127 5.35 -25.06 1.77
C SER A 127 4.39 -25.37 2.93
N ALA A 128 3.16 -24.86 2.88
CA ALA A 128 2.17 -24.97 3.97
C ALA A 128 1.80 -26.43 4.29
N GLY A 129 1.77 -27.32 3.29
CA GLY A 129 1.42 -28.71 3.47
C GLY A 129 2.35 -29.46 4.42
N ALA A 130 3.66 -29.24 4.29
CA ALA A 130 4.67 -29.84 5.16
C ALA A 130 4.80 -29.12 6.50
N TYR A 131 4.67 -27.80 6.52
CA TYR A 131 4.83 -26.96 7.72
C TYR A 131 3.70 -27.11 8.73
N ARG A 132 2.43 -27.15 8.29
CA ARG A 132 1.23 -27.14 9.14
C ARG A 132 1.17 -28.27 10.18
N PRO A 133 1.44 -29.56 9.85
CA PRO A 133 1.43 -30.63 10.83
C PRO A 133 2.44 -30.41 11.94
N VAL A 134 3.67 -29.98 11.59
CA VAL A 134 4.75 -29.72 12.54
C VAL A 134 4.38 -28.55 13.47
N LEU A 135 3.87 -27.44 12.89
CA LEU A 135 3.38 -26.30 13.67
C LEU A 135 2.30 -26.72 14.66
N THR A 136 1.32 -27.51 14.23
CA THR A 136 0.22 -27.97 15.08
C THR A 136 0.73 -28.82 16.24
N GLN A 137 1.67 -29.73 15.98
CA GLN A 137 2.30 -30.56 17.00
C GLN A 137 3.06 -29.69 18.01
N VAL A 138 3.94 -28.82 17.54
CA VAL A 138 4.76 -27.95 18.41
C VAL A 138 3.85 -27.07 19.28
N ARG A 139 2.82 -26.47 18.72
CA ARG A 139 1.88 -25.62 19.47
C ARG A 139 1.12 -26.37 20.56
N LYS A 140 0.73 -27.61 20.27
CA LYS A 140 0.11 -28.45 21.28
C LYS A 140 1.06 -28.67 22.45
N VAL A 141 2.32 -29.01 22.16
CA VAL A 141 3.35 -29.23 23.18
C VAL A 141 3.66 -27.94 23.96
N GLU A 142 3.85 -26.83 23.28
CA GLU A 142 4.08 -25.52 23.92
C GLU A 142 2.93 -25.06 24.79
N LYS A 143 1.69 -25.39 24.41
CA LYS A 143 0.52 -25.11 25.26
C LYS A 143 0.59 -25.87 26.57
N GLU A 144 0.90 -27.18 26.54
CA GLU A 144 1.07 -27.97 27.75
C GLU A 144 2.21 -27.46 28.63
N ILE A 145 3.35 -27.13 28.03
CA ILE A 145 4.50 -26.49 28.73
C ILE A 145 4.04 -25.21 29.43
N ARG A 146 3.36 -24.30 28.74
CA ARG A 146 2.88 -23.03 29.31
C ARG A 146 1.87 -23.25 30.48
N LEU A 147 1.03 -24.25 30.40
CA LEU A 147 0.12 -24.58 31.48
C LEU A 147 0.90 -25.01 32.72
N LEU A 148 1.88 -25.93 32.59
CA LEU A 148 2.71 -26.39 33.70
C LEU A 148 3.61 -25.28 34.25
N GLU A 149 4.19 -24.45 33.41
CA GLU A 149 4.95 -23.28 33.86
C GLU A 149 4.09 -22.27 34.63
N GLY A 150 2.81 -22.08 34.20
CA GLY A 150 1.83 -21.27 34.93
C GLY A 150 1.42 -21.86 36.28
N GLU A 151 1.36 -23.18 36.41
CA GLU A 151 1.15 -23.87 37.69
C GLU A 151 2.36 -23.68 38.60
N ASN A 152 3.55 -23.95 38.13
CA ASN A 152 4.81 -23.74 38.86
C ASN A 152 4.95 -22.31 39.37
N GLN A 153 4.58 -21.32 38.56
CA GLN A 153 4.62 -19.92 38.98
C GLN A 153 3.63 -19.63 40.13
N ARG A 154 2.42 -20.21 40.07
CA ARG A 154 1.43 -20.08 41.17
C ARG A 154 1.92 -20.74 42.45
N ASP A 155 2.48 -21.96 42.34
CA ASP A 155 3.01 -22.72 43.49
C ASP A 155 4.25 -22.00 44.08
N ALA A 156 5.12 -21.49 43.29
CA ALA A 156 6.26 -20.67 43.74
C ALA A 156 5.80 -19.39 44.46
N GLN A 157 4.76 -18.71 43.96
CA GLN A 157 4.15 -17.58 44.66
C GLN A 157 3.49 -17.96 45.98
N ALA A 158 2.83 -19.15 46.05
CA ALA A 158 2.30 -19.64 47.28
C ALA A 158 3.39 -19.92 48.30
N ILE A 159 4.47 -20.58 47.91
CA ILE A 159 5.67 -20.82 48.75
C ILE A 159 6.26 -19.51 49.27
N SER A 160 6.40 -18.48 48.42
CA SER A 160 6.99 -17.19 48.81
C SER A 160 6.16 -16.41 49.86
N ARG A 161 4.86 -16.72 49.97
CA ARG A 161 3.95 -16.10 50.95
C ARG A 161 3.77 -16.92 52.24
N MET A 162 4.35 -18.14 52.27
CA MET A 162 4.22 -19.01 53.45
C MET A 162 5.28 -18.62 54.51
N SER A 163 4.87 -18.63 55.75
CA SER A 163 5.78 -18.47 56.86
C SER A 163 6.64 -19.74 57.06
N THR A 164 7.83 -19.61 57.61
CA THR A 164 8.77 -20.68 57.90
C THR A 164 8.36 -21.54 59.11
N ALA A 165 7.16 -21.39 59.62
CA ALA A 165 6.64 -22.15 60.74
C ALA A 165 6.57 -23.66 60.45
N GLU A 166 6.91 -24.49 61.43
CA GLU A 166 6.92 -25.96 61.32
C GLU A 166 5.60 -26.56 60.86
N SER A 167 4.50 -25.89 61.17
CA SER A 167 3.14 -26.24 60.70
C SER A 167 2.97 -26.20 59.16
N ASN A 168 3.83 -25.49 58.46
CA ASN A 168 3.77 -25.35 57.00
C ASN A 168 4.73 -26.32 56.25
N ALA A 169 5.56 -27.06 56.94
CA ALA A 169 6.62 -27.91 56.35
C ALA A 169 6.03 -28.95 55.36
N ALA A 170 4.93 -29.61 55.73
CA ALA A 170 4.27 -30.60 54.87
C ALA A 170 3.72 -29.95 53.57
N ARG A 171 3.10 -28.78 53.68
CA ARG A 171 2.57 -28.05 52.52
C ARG A 171 3.67 -27.52 51.61
N LEU A 172 4.76 -27.01 52.17
CA LEU A 172 5.95 -26.59 51.44
C LEU A 172 6.54 -27.75 50.63
N ALA A 173 6.73 -28.92 51.28
CA ALA A 173 7.26 -30.11 50.61
C ALA A 173 6.31 -30.58 49.46
N GLN A 174 4.99 -30.51 49.67
CA GLN A 174 4.01 -30.84 48.64
C GLN A 174 4.13 -29.90 47.40
N LEU A 175 4.19 -28.58 47.60
CA LEU A 175 4.31 -27.60 46.51
C LEU A 175 5.68 -27.75 45.80
N GLN A 176 6.74 -27.93 46.52
CA GLN A 176 8.07 -28.18 45.93
C GLN A 176 8.09 -29.47 45.10
N GLY A 177 7.45 -30.54 45.61
CA GLY A 177 7.30 -31.81 44.90
C GLY A 177 6.45 -31.65 43.61
N ALA A 178 5.41 -30.84 43.67
CA ALA A 178 4.58 -30.53 42.50
C ALA A 178 5.40 -29.78 41.43
N ILE A 179 6.17 -28.74 41.81
CA ILE A 179 7.04 -28.01 40.91
C ILE A 179 8.06 -28.95 40.25
N ALA A 180 8.75 -29.77 41.04
CA ALA A 180 9.72 -30.73 40.52
C ALA A 180 9.10 -31.73 39.54
N GLY A 181 7.90 -32.24 39.85
CA GLY A 181 7.14 -33.11 38.97
C GLY A 181 6.73 -32.42 37.63
N ASN A 182 6.31 -31.18 37.72
CA ASN A 182 6.00 -30.39 36.51
C ASN A 182 7.23 -30.08 35.67
N GLU A 183 8.37 -29.77 36.30
CA GLU A 183 9.66 -29.55 35.61
C GLU A 183 10.10 -30.79 34.85
N ALA A 184 9.95 -31.98 35.44
CA ALA A 184 10.27 -33.24 34.76
C ALA A 184 9.36 -33.43 33.51
N LYS A 185 8.06 -33.16 33.62
CA LYS A 185 7.13 -33.21 32.47
C LYS A 185 7.46 -32.18 31.42
N ILE A 186 7.79 -30.98 31.82
CA ILE A 186 8.22 -29.93 30.88
C ILE A 186 9.48 -30.37 30.10
N ALA A 187 10.43 -31.01 30.76
CA ALA A 187 11.62 -31.54 30.10
C ALA A 187 11.23 -32.63 29.07
N GLU A 188 10.32 -33.55 29.44
CA GLU A 188 9.80 -34.55 28.49
C GLU A 188 9.07 -33.93 27.30
N PHE A 189 8.22 -32.93 27.53
CA PHE A 189 7.51 -32.23 26.47
C PHE A 189 8.50 -31.48 25.52
N ARG A 190 9.55 -30.86 26.05
CA ARG A 190 10.57 -30.22 25.22
C ARG A 190 11.27 -31.17 24.25
N LEU A 191 11.44 -32.44 24.63
CA LEU A 191 11.99 -33.45 23.73
C LEU A 191 11.06 -33.82 22.56
N GLN A 192 9.76 -33.52 22.66
CA GLN A 192 8.79 -33.75 21.57
C GLN A 192 8.83 -32.64 20.50
N ILE A 193 9.50 -31.54 20.78
CA ILE A 193 9.70 -30.47 19.77
C ILE A 193 10.87 -30.89 18.88
N PRO A 194 10.69 -30.91 17.53
CA PRO A 194 11.76 -31.27 16.62
C PRO A 194 12.99 -30.36 16.79
N ASN A 195 14.19 -30.92 16.75
CA ASN A 195 15.43 -30.16 16.93
C ASN A 195 15.63 -29.07 15.86
N ASP A 196 15.10 -29.26 14.66
CA ASP A 196 15.11 -28.34 13.55
C ASP A 196 13.94 -27.35 13.53
N TRP A 197 13.07 -27.39 14.55
CA TRP A 197 11.89 -26.53 14.59
C TRP A 197 12.22 -25.04 14.39
N LYS A 198 13.25 -24.55 15.05
CA LYS A 198 13.62 -23.13 14.96
C LYS A 198 13.99 -22.75 13.51
N SER A 199 14.72 -23.59 12.80
CA SER A 199 15.09 -23.36 11.40
C SER A 199 13.88 -23.51 10.47
N THR A 200 13.03 -24.51 10.70
CA THR A 200 11.79 -24.75 9.94
C THR A 200 10.82 -23.57 10.09
N PHE A 201 10.64 -23.09 11.32
CA PHE A 201 9.83 -21.92 11.61
C PHE A 201 10.39 -20.66 10.92
N GLY A 202 11.71 -20.42 11.05
CA GLY A 202 12.39 -19.29 10.39
C GLY A 202 12.25 -19.31 8.89
N ALA A 203 12.51 -20.46 8.25
CA ALA A 203 12.40 -20.61 6.81
C ALA A 203 10.96 -20.34 6.29
N PHE A 204 9.94 -20.80 7.00
CA PHE A 204 8.56 -20.53 6.62
C PHE A 204 8.19 -19.06 6.82
N HIS A 205 8.65 -18.42 7.91
CA HIS A 205 8.46 -16.98 8.13
C HIS A 205 9.16 -16.14 7.05
N ASP A 206 10.31 -16.55 6.54
CA ASP A 206 10.97 -15.84 5.43
C ASP A 206 10.15 -15.89 4.14
N ILE A 207 9.45 -17.01 3.88
CA ILE A 207 8.50 -17.12 2.76
C ILE A 207 7.32 -16.15 2.96
N LEU A 208 6.74 -16.09 4.16
CA LEU A 208 5.66 -15.15 4.49
C LEU A 208 6.11 -13.67 4.34
N ASN A 209 7.29 -13.36 4.83
CA ASN A 209 7.88 -12.01 4.72
C ASN A 209 8.14 -11.62 3.25
N THR A 210 8.52 -12.60 2.42
CA THR A 210 8.73 -12.38 0.98
C THR A 210 7.43 -11.97 0.29
N GLU A 211 6.32 -12.63 0.61
CA GLU A 211 5.00 -12.27 0.06
C GLU A 211 4.56 -10.87 0.54
N GLU A 212 4.72 -10.56 1.82
CA GLU A 212 4.38 -9.25 2.37
C GLU A 212 5.19 -8.13 1.73
N LYS A 213 6.50 -8.38 1.54
CA LYS A 213 7.39 -7.44 0.85
C LYS A 213 6.98 -7.26 -0.61
N ALA A 214 6.67 -8.33 -1.33
CA ALA A 214 6.23 -8.26 -2.72
C ALA A 214 4.96 -7.40 -2.85
N ARG A 215 3.97 -7.55 -1.97
CA ARG A 215 2.78 -6.69 -1.94
C ARG A 215 3.10 -5.22 -1.64
N SER A 216 3.98 -4.98 -0.67
CA SER A 216 4.41 -3.62 -0.33
C SER A 216 5.11 -2.95 -1.51
N ASP A 217 6.01 -3.68 -2.16
CA ASP A 217 6.76 -3.19 -3.32
C ASP A 217 5.84 -2.93 -4.52
N TYR A 218 4.91 -3.84 -4.82
CA TYR A 218 3.89 -3.62 -5.85
C TYR A 218 3.08 -2.35 -5.59
N ARG A 219 2.55 -2.18 -4.37
CA ARG A 219 1.73 -1.01 -4.04
C ARG A 219 2.50 0.29 -4.17
N ARG A 220 3.74 0.31 -3.71
CA ARG A 220 4.63 1.47 -3.84
C ARG A 220 4.93 1.80 -5.30
N LEU A 221 5.23 0.77 -6.11
CA LEU A 221 5.49 0.96 -7.55
C LEU A 221 4.23 1.42 -8.29
N ALA A 222 3.08 0.83 -8.00
CA ALA A 222 1.80 1.23 -8.58
C ALA A 222 1.45 2.68 -8.26
N ASP A 223 1.60 3.09 -7.00
CA ASP A 223 1.33 4.47 -6.58
C ASP A 223 2.29 5.46 -7.25
N ASN A 224 3.58 5.13 -7.36
CA ASN A 224 4.58 5.97 -8.03
C ASN A 224 4.31 6.06 -9.54
N THR A 225 4.02 4.93 -10.17
CA THR A 225 3.73 4.85 -11.60
C THR A 225 2.51 5.70 -11.94
N TYR A 226 1.40 5.49 -11.27
CA TYR A 226 0.19 6.26 -11.53
C TYR A 226 0.37 7.75 -11.19
N GLY A 227 1.02 8.07 -10.06
CA GLY A 227 1.35 9.44 -9.69
C GLY A 227 2.18 10.18 -10.73
N ALA A 228 3.09 9.48 -11.43
CA ALA A 228 3.86 10.07 -12.53
C ALA A 228 2.97 10.45 -13.73
N PHE A 229 1.95 9.65 -14.06
CA PHE A 229 0.96 9.97 -15.09
C PHE A 229 0.09 11.17 -14.69
N GLU A 230 -0.39 11.22 -13.45
CA GLU A 230 -1.15 12.38 -12.95
C GLU A 230 -0.31 13.67 -12.95
N ASP A 231 0.94 13.57 -12.51
CA ASP A 231 1.86 14.71 -12.50
C ASP A 231 2.14 15.21 -13.90
N MET A 232 2.26 14.32 -14.89
CA MET A 232 2.46 14.68 -16.29
C MET A 232 1.21 15.36 -16.88
N ALA A 233 0.00 14.86 -16.55
CA ALA A 233 -1.23 15.51 -16.96
C ALA A 233 -1.34 16.94 -16.41
N LYS A 234 -1.00 17.16 -15.14
CA LYS A 234 -0.96 18.49 -14.50
C LYS A 234 0.12 19.38 -15.11
N PHE A 235 1.27 18.80 -15.49
CA PHE A 235 2.35 19.51 -16.18
C PHE A 235 1.87 20.05 -17.54
N LEU A 236 1.23 19.19 -18.34
CA LEU A 236 0.70 19.58 -19.65
C LEU A 236 -0.44 20.61 -19.53
N ALA A 237 -1.31 20.47 -18.56
CA ALA A 237 -2.41 21.41 -18.33
C ALA A 237 -1.94 22.84 -18.01
N SER A 238 -0.71 23.01 -17.51
CA SER A 238 -0.15 24.31 -17.16
C SER A 238 0.59 25.01 -18.35
N SER A 239 0.50 24.47 -19.57
CA SER A 239 1.26 24.96 -20.73
C SER A 239 0.96 26.43 -21.10
N SER A 240 -0.34 26.79 -21.18
CA SER A 240 -0.76 28.14 -21.54
C SER A 240 -0.34 29.20 -20.49
N GLU A 241 -0.43 28.85 -19.21
CA GLU A 241 0.00 29.73 -18.13
C GLU A 241 1.53 29.86 -18.08
N PHE A 242 2.26 28.80 -18.45
CA PHE A 242 3.71 28.81 -18.53
C PHE A 242 4.19 29.74 -19.64
N THR A 243 3.65 29.61 -20.85
CA THR A 243 4.03 30.46 -21.99
C THR A 243 3.58 31.91 -21.82
N ALA A 244 2.50 32.20 -21.10
CA ALA A 244 2.07 33.55 -20.77
C ALA A 244 3.09 34.35 -19.91
N LEU A 245 4.08 33.70 -19.32
CA LEU A 245 5.14 34.37 -18.57
C LEU A 245 6.35 34.76 -19.41
N ASP A 246 6.34 34.51 -20.74
CA ASP A 246 7.43 34.78 -21.66
C ASP A 246 7.88 36.25 -21.63
N ASP A 247 6.96 37.18 -21.84
CA ASP A 247 7.29 38.63 -21.84
C ASP A 247 7.99 39.07 -20.55
N ARG A 248 7.54 38.50 -19.40
CA ARG A 248 8.10 38.87 -18.11
C ARG A 248 9.51 38.35 -17.87
N ILE A 249 9.81 37.12 -18.29
CA ILE A 249 11.15 36.55 -18.12
C ILE A 249 12.12 37.15 -19.14
N THR A 250 11.67 37.38 -20.34
CA THR A 250 12.47 37.99 -21.41
C THR A 250 12.85 39.44 -21.10
N ALA A 251 11.93 40.24 -20.54
CA ALA A 251 12.17 41.61 -20.14
C ALA A 251 13.28 41.76 -19.09
N LEU A 252 13.53 40.74 -18.28
CA LEU A 252 14.59 40.77 -17.26
C LEU A 252 15.97 41.06 -17.86
N LYS A 253 16.22 40.70 -19.13
CA LYS A 253 17.52 40.95 -19.78
C LYS A 253 17.86 42.43 -19.80
N SER A 254 16.97 43.26 -20.34
CA SER A 254 17.16 44.71 -20.42
C SER A 254 17.16 45.36 -19.03
N GLN A 255 16.34 44.89 -18.10
CA GLN A 255 16.27 45.41 -16.76
C GLN A 255 17.53 45.11 -15.92
N ILE A 256 18.23 44.00 -16.15
CA ILE A 256 19.53 43.69 -15.50
C ILE A 256 20.60 44.72 -15.87
N GLU A 257 20.55 45.28 -17.10
CA GLU A 257 21.50 46.24 -17.58
C GLU A 257 21.20 47.68 -17.13
N THR A 258 19.93 48.00 -16.89
CA THR A 258 19.46 49.37 -16.67
C THR A 258 18.97 49.65 -15.26
N ASP A 259 18.49 48.66 -14.53
CA ASP A 259 17.76 48.85 -13.28
C ASP A 259 18.61 48.60 -12.03
N ASN A 260 18.07 49.05 -10.88
CA ASN A 260 18.64 48.70 -9.60
C ASN A 260 18.42 47.23 -9.29
N LEU A 261 19.49 46.43 -9.30
CA LEU A 261 19.45 44.99 -9.08
C LEU A 261 18.74 44.58 -7.77
N LYS A 262 18.79 45.42 -6.73
CA LYS A 262 18.12 45.14 -5.46
C LYS A 262 16.60 45.25 -5.58
N THR A 263 16.10 46.18 -6.39
CA THR A 263 14.66 46.33 -6.68
C THR A 263 14.22 45.18 -7.60
N LEU A 264 14.99 44.97 -8.68
CA LEU A 264 14.72 43.87 -9.64
C LEU A 264 14.70 42.49 -8.97
N SER A 265 15.53 42.27 -7.93
CA SER A 265 15.54 41.01 -7.21
C SER A 265 14.17 40.65 -6.53
N LYS A 266 13.35 41.67 -6.19
CA LYS A 266 12.00 41.45 -5.67
C LYS A 266 11.04 41.01 -6.78
N GLU A 267 11.17 41.58 -7.95
CA GLU A 267 10.35 41.22 -9.12
C GLU A 267 10.68 39.80 -9.59
N VAL A 268 12.00 39.46 -9.65
CA VAL A 268 12.47 38.11 -9.95
C VAL A 268 11.91 37.10 -8.92
N LYS A 269 11.85 37.47 -7.63
CA LYS A 269 11.24 36.61 -6.58
C LYS A 269 9.74 36.39 -6.83
N THR A 270 9.02 37.43 -7.25
CA THR A 270 7.60 37.32 -7.59
C THR A 270 7.40 36.42 -8.79
N LEU A 271 8.19 36.62 -9.85
CA LEU A 271 8.16 35.80 -11.05
C LEU A 271 8.49 34.32 -10.75
N ALA A 272 9.51 34.06 -9.91
CA ALA A 272 9.80 32.72 -9.42
C ALA A 272 8.61 32.09 -8.68
N GLY A 273 7.89 32.90 -7.90
CA GLY A 273 6.67 32.49 -7.23
C GLY A 273 5.55 32.13 -8.20
N ASP A 274 5.39 32.87 -9.28
CA ASP A 274 4.38 32.60 -10.30
C ASP A 274 4.70 31.30 -11.05
N PHE A 275 5.94 31.09 -11.49
CA PHE A 275 6.37 29.81 -12.04
C PHE A 275 6.19 28.66 -11.03
N GLY A 276 6.38 28.92 -9.74
CA GLY A 276 6.23 27.92 -8.68
C GLY A 276 4.80 27.45 -8.45
N LYS A 277 3.79 28.17 -8.92
CA LYS A 277 2.38 27.75 -8.89
C LYS A 277 2.07 26.75 -10.02
N LEU A 278 2.90 26.74 -11.07
CA LEU A 278 2.73 25.88 -12.23
C LEU A 278 3.49 24.58 -12.05
N LYS A 279 2.86 23.47 -12.38
CA LYS A 279 3.54 22.17 -12.33
C LYS A 279 4.72 22.10 -13.31
N SER A 280 4.63 22.81 -14.44
CA SER A 280 5.70 22.94 -15.45
C SER A 280 6.80 23.92 -15.05
N GLY A 281 6.56 24.82 -14.12
CA GLY A 281 7.47 25.92 -13.80
C GLY A 281 8.62 25.60 -12.85
N GLY A 282 8.71 24.36 -12.35
CA GLY A 282 9.63 24.01 -11.25
C GLY A 282 11.11 24.29 -11.55
N GLU A 283 11.59 24.00 -12.75
CA GLU A 283 12.99 24.22 -13.14
C GLU A 283 13.30 25.70 -13.32
N VAL A 284 12.40 26.44 -13.97
CA VAL A 284 12.51 27.89 -14.14
C VAL A 284 12.50 28.60 -12.79
N LYS A 285 11.60 28.21 -11.89
CA LYS A 285 11.55 28.71 -10.51
C LYS A 285 12.90 28.57 -9.82
N ILE A 286 13.48 27.36 -9.82
CA ILE A 286 14.77 27.11 -9.17
C ILE A 286 15.88 28.00 -9.73
N SER A 287 15.90 28.18 -11.05
CA SER A 287 16.88 29.02 -11.74
C SER A 287 16.67 30.51 -11.41
N LEU A 288 15.42 30.99 -11.40
CA LEU A 288 15.08 32.34 -10.98
C LEU A 288 15.41 32.62 -9.51
N GLU A 289 15.24 31.65 -8.61
CA GLU A 289 15.65 31.79 -7.21
C GLU A 289 17.18 31.94 -7.07
N LYS A 290 17.98 31.27 -7.92
CA LYS A 290 19.43 31.46 -7.96
C LYS A 290 19.79 32.85 -8.50
N LEU A 291 19.14 33.30 -9.57
CA LEU A 291 19.25 34.62 -10.10
C LEU A 291 18.95 35.71 -9.05
N GLN A 292 17.83 35.55 -8.35
CA GLN A 292 17.41 36.42 -7.26
C GLN A 292 18.47 36.52 -6.16
N LYS A 293 19.05 35.37 -5.74
CA LYS A 293 20.12 35.32 -4.73
C LYS A 293 21.40 36.02 -5.23
N ALA A 294 21.73 35.90 -6.51
CA ALA A 294 22.89 36.59 -7.12
C ALA A 294 22.71 38.12 -7.09
N MET A 295 21.51 38.61 -7.42
CA MET A 295 21.15 40.04 -7.41
C MET A 295 21.09 40.63 -5.99
N ALA A 296 20.66 39.85 -4.99
CA ALA A 296 20.43 40.30 -3.60
C ALA A 296 21.72 40.48 -2.78
N LYS A 297 22.90 40.12 -3.31
CA LYS A 297 24.21 40.29 -2.65
C LYS A 297 24.49 41.75 -2.37
N SER A 298 25.27 42.04 -1.34
CA SER A 298 25.71 43.42 -1.00
C SER A 298 26.52 44.09 -2.12
N LYS A 299 27.27 43.30 -2.87
CA LYS A 299 27.99 43.69 -4.09
C LYS A 299 27.67 42.64 -5.16
N PRO A 300 26.63 42.86 -5.97
CA PRO A 300 26.30 41.94 -7.04
C PRO A 300 27.37 41.96 -8.13
N ASP A 301 27.75 40.76 -8.58
CA ASP A 301 28.62 40.61 -9.76
C ASP A 301 27.71 40.46 -10.98
N LEU A 302 27.74 41.44 -11.88
CA LEU A 302 26.94 41.48 -13.12
C LEU A 302 27.19 40.24 -13.99
N ALA A 303 28.43 39.76 -14.05
CA ALA A 303 28.74 38.57 -14.84
C ALA A 303 28.09 37.32 -14.25
N ALA A 304 28.06 37.24 -12.94
CA ALA A 304 27.32 36.13 -12.24
C ALA A 304 25.80 36.26 -12.43
N VAL A 305 25.26 37.47 -12.33
CA VAL A 305 23.82 37.74 -12.56
C VAL A 305 23.42 37.37 -13.98
N SER A 306 24.18 37.81 -15.00
CA SER A 306 23.92 37.49 -16.41
C SER A 306 23.99 35.98 -16.68
N ARG A 307 24.92 35.28 -16.03
CA ARG A 307 25.03 33.82 -16.14
C ARG A 307 23.82 33.10 -15.56
N GLU A 308 23.36 33.48 -14.36
CA GLU A 308 22.17 32.87 -13.74
C GLU A 308 20.90 33.20 -14.55
N TYR A 309 20.81 34.40 -15.14
CA TYR A 309 19.74 34.73 -16.08
C TYR A 309 19.77 33.83 -17.32
N SER A 310 20.93 33.61 -17.93
CA SER A 310 21.03 32.68 -19.07
C SER A 310 20.60 31.26 -18.72
N VAL A 311 20.92 30.79 -17.51
CA VAL A 311 20.45 29.48 -17.01
C VAL A 311 18.93 29.46 -16.88
N ALA A 312 18.31 30.53 -16.34
CA ALA A 312 16.87 30.63 -16.22
C ALA A 312 16.16 30.66 -17.60
N MET A 313 16.71 31.41 -18.55
CA MET A 313 16.20 31.42 -19.92
C MET A 313 16.33 30.07 -20.61
N THR A 314 17.48 29.38 -20.48
CA THR A 314 17.62 28.01 -21.01
C THR A 314 16.58 27.06 -20.45
N ALA A 315 16.30 27.15 -19.15
CA ALA A 315 15.25 26.30 -18.54
C ALA A 315 13.85 26.66 -19.08
N PHE A 316 13.58 27.94 -19.33
CA PHE A 316 12.32 28.39 -19.92
C PHE A 316 12.20 27.93 -21.38
N ASP A 317 13.25 28.17 -22.21
CA ASP A 317 13.28 27.78 -23.63
C ASP A 317 13.09 26.27 -23.82
N VAL A 318 13.70 25.43 -22.96
CA VAL A 318 13.49 23.98 -22.96
C VAL A 318 12.02 23.66 -22.68
N GLY A 319 11.37 24.37 -21.76
CA GLY A 319 9.95 24.21 -21.48
C GLY A 319 9.07 24.62 -22.67
N VAL A 320 9.35 25.75 -23.31
CA VAL A 320 8.62 26.22 -24.51
C VAL A 320 8.79 25.23 -25.66
N ALA A 321 10.01 24.82 -25.98
CA ALA A 321 10.28 23.85 -27.04
C ALA A 321 9.59 22.51 -26.80
N PHE A 322 9.51 22.10 -25.54
CA PHE A 322 8.73 20.92 -25.17
C PHE A 322 7.24 21.08 -25.48
N PHE A 323 6.64 22.21 -25.11
CA PHE A 323 5.21 22.46 -25.36
C PHE A 323 4.87 22.61 -26.84
N GLU A 324 5.77 23.17 -27.64
CA GLU A 324 5.61 23.33 -29.09
C GLU A 324 5.79 22.04 -29.90
N GLY A 325 6.48 21.04 -29.32
CA GLY A 325 6.79 19.79 -30.02
C GLY A 325 6.29 18.53 -29.28
N PRO A 326 7.11 17.94 -28.39
CA PRO A 326 6.82 16.62 -27.80
C PRO A 326 5.53 16.54 -26.98
N ALA A 327 5.07 17.65 -26.40
CA ALA A 327 3.88 17.70 -25.55
C ALA A 327 2.62 17.17 -26.26
N ALA A 328 2.45 17.45 -27.55
CA ALA A 328 1.30 16.98 -28.33
C ALA A 328 1.20 15.45 -28.35
N THR A 329 2.34 14.77 -28.60
CA THR A 329 2.40 13.29 -28.60
C THR A 329 2.07 12.74 -27.21
N ILE A 330 2.66 13.31 -26.15
CA ILE A 330 2.40 12.85 -24.78
C ILE A 330 0.94 13.07 -24.41
N THR A 331 0.35 14.23 -24.77
CA THR A 331 -1.07 14.52 -24.51
C THR A 331 -1.99 13.49 -25.17
N GLN A 332 -1.73 13.15 -26.43
CA GLN A 332 -2.51 12.16 -27.15
C GLN A 332 -2.42 10.78 -26.51
N VAL A 333 -1.20 10.35 -26.15
CA VAL A 333 -0.98 9.06 -25.49
C VAL A 333 -1.64 9.03 -24.13
N LEU A 334 -1.50 10.08 -23.32
CA LEU A 334 -2.14 10.16 -22.00
C LEU A 334 -3.66 10.07 -22.09
N ALA A 335 -4.30 10.78 -23.02
CA ALA A 335 -5.74 10.70 -23.24
C ALA A 335 -6.21 9.28 -23.56
N GLN A 336 -5.36 8.49 -24.21
CA GLN A 336 -5.66 7.12 -24.59
C GLN A 336 -5.44 6.11 -23.44
N VAL A 337 -4.36 6.28 -22.63
CA VAL A 337 -3.97 5.30 -21.61
C VAL A 337 -4.49 5.61 -20.20
N GLU A 338 -4.72 6.89 -19.87
CA GLU A 338 -5.11 7.33 -18.52
C GLU A 338 -6.37 6.64 -18.00
N PRO A 339 -7.46 6.47 -18.79
CA PRO A 339 -8.65 5.77 -18.31
C PRO A 339 -8.38 4.32 -17.90
N GLN A 340 -7.49 3.63 -18.62
CA GLN A 340 -7.10 2.25 -18.32
C GLN A 340 -6.17 2.18 -17.10
N LEU A 341 -5.21 3.10 -17.01
CA LEU A 341 -4.31 3.20 -15.86
C LEU A 341 -5.07 3.51 -14.57
N LYS A 342 -6.05 4.42 -14.63
CA LYS A 342 -6.88 4.79 -13.49
C LYS A 342 -7.63 3.60 -12.89
N VAL A 343 -8.17 2.71 -13.72
CA VAL A 343 -8.92 1.54 -13.25
C VAL A 343 -8.06 0.31 -12.96
N SER A 344 -6.75 0.39 -13.15
CA SER A 344 -5.79 -0.69 -12.87
C SER A 344 -4.74 -0.25 -11.86
N VAL A 345 -3.62 0.25 -12.31
CA VAL A 345 -2.48 0.66 -11.46
C VAL A 345 -2.89 1.78 -10.49
N GLY A 346 -3.73 2.73 -10.94
CA GLY A 346 -4.27 3.82 -10.15
C GLY A 346 -5.49 3.47 -9.30
N ALA A 347 -5.94 2.21 -9.31
CA ALA A 347 -7.20 1.82 -8.67
C ALA A 347 -7.28 2.20 -7.18
N ARG A 348 -6.16 2.27 -6.48
CA ARG A 348 -6.07 2.68 -5.06
C ARG A 348 -6.18 4.18 -4.84
N GLN A 349 -5.92 4.98 -5.87
CA GLN A 349 -5.90 6.45 -5.82
C GLN A 349 -7.18 7.07 -6.39
N GLN A 350 -8.14 6.25 -6.83
CA GLN A 350 -9.44 6.72 -7.28
C GLN A 350 -10.25 7.29 -6.11
N ASP A 351 -11.07 8.29 -6.38
CA ASP A 351 -12.06 8.76 -5.41
C ASP A 351 -13.12 7.68 -5.13
N LYS A 352 -13.43 6.88 -6.17
CA LYS A 352 -14.40 5.80 -6.11
C LYS A 352 -14.02 4.68 -7.09
N LEU A 353 -14.26 3.44 -6.68
CA LEU A 353 -14.13 2.28 -7.55
C LEU A 353 -15.19 2.30 -8.66
N THR A 354 -14.84 1.81 -9.84
CA THR A 354 -15.83 1.54 -10.87
C THR A 354 -16.79 0.43 -10.41
N ARG A 355 -17.98 0.40 -10.98
CA ARG A 355 -18.95 -0.67 -10.66
C ARG A 355 -18.40 -2.07 -10.92
N LYS A 356 -17.60 -2.24 -11.98
CA LYS A 356 -16.95 -3.51 -12.32
C LYS A 356 -15.94 -3.94 -11.23
N GLN A 357 -15.10 -3.01 -10.80
CA GLN A 357 -14.15 -3.26 -9.70
C GLN A 357 -14.88 -3.60 -8.40
N ALA A 358 -15.86 -2.78 -8.00
CA ALA A 358 -16.62 -2.98 -6.77
C ALA A 358 -17.32 -4.34 -6.73
N LEU A 359 -17.93 -4.78 -7.83
CA LEU A 359 -18.57 -6.09 -7.93
C LEU A 359 -17.56 -7.23 -7.91
N SER A 360 -16.43 -7.09 -8.61
CA SER A 360 -15.35 -8.09 -8.58
C SER A 360 -14.78 -8.27 -7.18
N ILE A 361 -14.48 -7.16 -6.48
CA ILE A 361 -13.97 -7.17 -5.11
C ILE A 361 -15.02 -7.74 -4.13
N ALA A 362 -16.29 -7.40 -4.29
CA ALA A 362 -17.35 -7.94 -3.44
C ALA A 362 -17.55 -9.46 -3.60
N ALA A 363 -17.39 -9.95 -4.83
CA ALA A 363 -17.50 -11.38 -5.15
C ALA A 363 -16.24 -12.18 -4.82
N CYS A 364 -15.12 -11.50 -4.62
CA CYS A 364 -13.84 -12.13 -4.37
C CYS A 364 -13.86 -12.88 -3.03
N SER A 365 -13.63 -14.18 -3.10
CA SER A 365 -13.45 -15.05 -1.95
C SER A 365 -11.98 -15.12 -1.51
N SER A 366 -11.26 -13.97 -1.57
CA SER A 366 -9.82 -13.94 -1.36
C SER A 366 -9.42 -14.90 -0.25
N HIS A 367 -8.52 -15.79 -0.58
CA HIS A 367 -7.88 -16.66 0.40
C HIS A 367 -7.12 -15.74 1.36
N HIS A 368 -7.69 -15.52 2.51
CA HIS A 368 -6.95 -14.92 3.60
C HIS A 368 -5.61 -15.63 3.74
N ARG A 369 -4.57 -14.89 4.11
CA ARG A 369 -3.49 -15.51 4.87
C ARG A 369 -4.14 -16.51 5.81
N ASP A 370 -3.81 -17.76 5.62
CA ASP A 370 -4.30 -18.79 6.50
C ASP A 370 -3.81 -18.46 7.92
N VAL A 371 -4.70 -17.86 8.71
CA VAL A 371 -4.39 -17.41 10.07
C VAL A 371 -3.82 -18.58 10.87
N SER A 372 -4.21 -19.84 10.53
CA SER A 372 -3.69 -21.04 11.17
C SER A 372 -2.21 -21.30 10.94
N LEU A 373 -1.59 -20.64 9.96
CA LEU A 373 -0.14 -20.72 9.73
C LEU A 373 0.66 -19.69 10.57
N ASN A 374 -0.02 -18.73 11.17
CA ASN A 374 0.61 -17.66 11.97
C ASN A 374 0.35 -17.80 13.47
N PHE A 375 -0.61 -18.62 13.90
CA PHE A 375 -1.00 -18.78 15.30
C PHE A 375 -0.87 -20.22 15.79
#